data_33a9633fc63dd32f05107eeb977423e7
#
_entry.id   33a9633fc63dd32f05107eeb977423e7
#
_cell.length_a   1.000
_cell.length_b   1.000
_cell.length_c   1.000
_cell.angle_alpha   90.00
_cell.angle_beta   90.00
_cell.angle_gamma   90.00
#
_symmetry.space_group_name_H-M   'P 1'
#
loop_
_entity.id
_entity.type
_entity.pdbx_description
1 polymer ?
#
loop_
_entity_poly.entity_id
_entity_poly.type
_entity_poly.pdbx_seq_one_letter_code
_entity_poly.pdbx_strand_id
1 'polypeptide(L)'
;LLFKNWWKSTELTNYEKCVLNNEIITFNQQLFRLKEKIIRIGVYGKTGVGKSSISNIILQENFFQTGILNGSTKSASSKEFSLNNNFIKSVELFDYPGFDICNSKDKTEEIEHLRTLDLILFTTSGDLNRLELEKLLWLIKQGKNIIIIINKIDIWREEETNIIKENIRKKLPIHCKIPIITYSIKA
;
A
#
# COMPACT_ATOMS: atom_id res chain seq x y z
N LEU A 1 -2.41 -22.88 18.61
CA LEU A 1 -3.64 -23.72 18.70
C LEU A 1 -4.59 -23.29 19.84
N LEU A 2 -4.15 -22.53 20.85
CA LEU A 2 -4.96 -22.11 22.00
C LEU A 2 -5.98 -21.01 21.69
N PHE A 3 -5.82 -20.24 20.61
CA PHE A 3 -6.71 -19.13 20.25
C PHE A 3 -7.94 -19.53 19.40
N LYS A 4 -8.08 -20.77 18.98
CA LYS A 4 -9.11 -21.15 18.01
C LYS A 4 -10.56 -21.00 18.48
N ASN A 5 -10.84 -20.96 19.78
CA ASN A 5 -12.22 -20.97 20.27
C ASN A 5 -12.49 -20.15 21.54
N TRP A 6 -11.51 -19.43 22.13
CA TRP A 6 -11.73 -18.72 23.40
C TRP A 6 -12.82 -17.63 23.28
N TRP A 7 -12.92 -16.98 22.13
CA TRP A 7 -13.92 -15.94 21.86
C TRP A 7 -15.35 -16.50 21.75
N LYS A 8 -15.50 -17.80 21.52
CA LYS A 8 -16.83 -18.46 21.51
C LYS A 8 -17.44 -18.56 22.91
N SER A 9 -16.62 -18.50 23.94
CA SER A 9 -17.05 -18.53 25.35
C SER A 9 -17.18 -17.13 25.97
N THR A 10 -16.85 -16.05 25.24
CA THR A 10 -17.03 -14.67 25.71
C THR A 10 -18.43 -14.18 25.39
N GLU A 11 -18.98 -13.30 26.26
CA GLU A 11 -20.29 -12.65 26.06
C GLU A 11 -20.24 -11.55 24.99
N LEU A 12 -19.75 -11.89 23.80
CA LEU A 12 -19.70 -10.96 22.66
C LEU A 12 -21.06 -10.93 21.96
N THR A 13 -21.43 -9.76 21.50
CA THR A 13 -22.60 -9.57 20.62
C THR A 13 -22.40 -10.29 19.29
N ASN A 14 -23.49 -10.58 18.58
CA ASN A 14 -23.42 -11.20 17.24
C ASN A 14 -22.60 -10.37 16.25
N TYR A 15 -22.65 -9.05 16.35
CA TYR A 15 -21.84 -8.14 15.53
C TYR A 15 -20.35 -8.29 15.82
N GLU A 16 -19.94 -8.26 17.09
CA GLU A 16 -18.54 -8.42 17.49
C GLU A 16 -18.00 -9.79 17.09
N LYS A 17 -18.81 -10.86 17.20
CA LYS A 17 -18.45 -12.19 16.70
C LYS A 17 -18.22 -12.22 15.20
N CYS A 18 -19.04 -11.51 14.41
CA CYS A 18 -18.88 -11.40 12.97
C CYS A 18 -17.57 -10.69 12.61
N VAL A 19 -17.29 -9.56 13.26
CA VAL A 19 -16.05 -8.77 13.04
C VAL A 19 -14.83 -9.65 13.36
N LEU A 20 -14.81 -10.31 14.51
CA LEU A 20 -13.70 -11.16 14.91
C LEU A 20 -13.51 -12.36 13.97
N ASN A 21 -14.58 -12.97 13.47
CA ASN A 21 -14.47 -14.03 12.47
C ASN A 21 -13.80 -13.55 11.19
N ASN A 22 -14.18 -12.38 10.68
CA ASN A 22 -13.59 -11.81 9.48
C ASN A 22 -12.09 -11.51 9.67
N GLU A 23 -11.71 -10.95 10.82
CA GLU A 23 -10.31 -10.71 11.16
C GLU A 23 -9.50 -12.02 11.25
N ILE A 24 -10.07 -13.07 11.85
CA ILE A 24 -9.43 -14.39 11.93
C ILE A 24 -9.26 -15.00 10.54
N ILE A 25 -10.25 -14.88 9.66
CA ILE A 25 -10.16 -15.36 8.27
C ILE A 25 -9.04 -14.64 7.54
N THR A 26 -9.01 -13.31 7.62
CA THR A 26 -7.97 -12.46 6.99
C THR A 26 -6.58 -12.84 7.49
N PHE A 27 -6.42 -13.00 8.80
CA PHE A 27 -5.15 -13.40 9.41
C PHE A 27 -4.70 -14.80 8.98
N ASN A 28 -5.62 -15.78 8.93
CA ASN A 28 -5.29 -17.12 8.45
C ASN A 28 -4.86 -17.12 6.98
N GLN A 29 -5.50 -16.31 6.13
CA GLN A 29 -5.08 -16.13 4.74
C GLN A 29 -3.69 -15.52 4.63
N GLN A 30 -3.35 -14.53 5.46
CA GLN A 30 -2.01 -13.96 5.51
C GLN A 30 -0.97 -15.01 5.95
N LEU A 31 -1.26 -15.77 7.00
CA LEU A 31 -0.37 -16.84 7.46
C LEU A 31 -0.16 -17.92 6.39
N PHE A 32 -1.21 -18.27 5.65
CA PHE A 32 -1.10 -19.23 4.53
C PHE A 32 -0.16 -18.69 3.46
N ARG A 33 -0.35 -17.43 3.00
CA ARG A 33 0.53 -16.82 2.00
C ARG A 33 1.99 -16.74 2.46
N LEU A 34 2.23 -16.38 3.73
CA LEU A 34 3.59 -16.36 4.28
C LEU A 34 4.25 -17.74 4.26
N LYS A 35 3.51 -18.81 4.55
CA LYS A 35 4.00 -20.20 4.44
C LYS A 35 4.33 -20.59 3.01
N GLU A 36 3.47 -20.19 2.08
CA GLU A 36 3.68 -20.39 0.64
C GLU A 36 4.73 -19.44 0.03
N LYS A 37 5.29 -18.53 0.85
CA LYS A 37 6.26 -17.50 0.43
C LYS A 37 5.71 -16.56 -0.66
N ILE A 38 4.42 -16.25 -0.57
CA ILE A 38 3.71 -15.29 -1.43
C ILE A 38 3.57 -13.97 -0.68
N ILE A 39 4.00 -12.86 -1.29
CA ILE A 39 3.92 -11.52 -0.73
C ILE A 39 2.98 -10.66 -1.56
N ARG A 40 2.10 -9.90 -0.91
CA ARG A 40 1.23 -8.90 -1.52
C ARG A 40 1.79 -7.50 -1.33
N ILE A 41 2.06 -6.83 -2.44
CA ILE A 41 2.56 -5.45 -2.46
C ILE A 41 1.53 -4.55 -3.13
N GLY A 42 1.13 -3.47 -2.48
CA GLY A 42 0.24 -2.48 -3.07
C GLY A 42 0.96 -1.17 -3.37
N VAL A 43 0.77 -0.61 -4.56
CA VAL A 43 1.22 0.75 -4.90
C VAL A 43 0.06 1.70 -4.71
N TYR A 44 0.17 2.58 -3.72
CA TYR A 44 -0.91 3.43 -3.24
C TYR A 44 -0.48 4.90 -3.18
N GLY A 45 -1.38 5.82 -3.50
CA GLY A 45 -1.09 7.25 -3.52
C GLY A 45 -2.13 8.02 -4.31
N LYS A 46 -1.96 9.35 -4.38
CA LYS A 46 -2.83 10.26 -5.10
C LYS A 46 -2.81 10.00 -6.61
N THR A 47 -3.82 10.49 -7.32
CA THR A 47 -3.85 10.48 -8.79
C THR A 47 -2.68 11.26 -9.37
N GLY A 48 -2.12 10.76 -10.45
CA GLY A 48 -1.07 11.45 -11.22
C GLY A 48 0.33 11.39 -10.61
N VAL A 49 0.55 10.73 -9.45
CA VAL A 49 1.89 10.60 -8.85
C VAL A 49 2.78 9.54 -9.51
N GLY A 50 2.24 8.76 -10.46
CA GLY A 50 3.00 7.75 -11.22
C GLY A 50 2.98 6.35 -10.62
N LYS A 51 1.92 5.97 -9.92
CA LYS A 51 1.75 4.61 -9.34
C LYS A 51 1.90 3.50 -10.37
N SER A 52 1.09 3.53 -11.42
CA SER A 52 1.11 2.52 -12.49
C SER A 52 2.45 2.44 -13.20
N SER A 53 3.15 3.57 -13.33
CA SER A 53 4.50 3.57 -13.89
C SER A 53 5.50 2.89 -12.96
N ILE A 54 5.43 3.10 -11.64
CA ILE A 54 6.25 2.39 -10.65
C ILE A 54 5.92 0.91 -10.66
N SER A 55 4.63 0.55 -10.73
CA SER A 55 4.18 -0.84 -10.83
C SER A 55 4.76 -1.54 -12.06
N ASN A 56 4.75 -0.88 -13.21
CA ASN A 56 5.34 -1.40 -14.45
C ASN A 56 6.87 -1.59 -14.36
N ILE A 57 7.56 -0.68 -13.67
CA ILE A 57 9.00 -0.80 -13.45
C ILE A 57 9.32 -2.01 -12.56
N ILE A 58 8.54 -2.23 -11.51
CA ILE A 58 8.72 -3.39 -10.63
C ILE A 58 8.50 -4.69 -11.40
N LEU A 59 7.52 -4.72 -12.30
CA LEU A 59 7.23 -5.86 -13.18
C LEU A 59 8.24 -6.02 -14.31
N GLN A 60 9.00 -4.98 -14.64
CA GLN A 60 9.85 -4.89 -15.85
C GLN A 60 9.06 -5.06 -17.15
N GLU A 61 7.79 -4.71 -17.15
CA GLU A 61 6.88 -4.78 -18.30
C GLU A 61 5.77 -3.73 -18.22
N ASN A 62 5.20 -3.36 -19.36
CA ASN A 62 4.10 -2.39 -19.46
C ASN A 62 2.74 -3.12 -19.33
N PHE A 63 2.41 -3.61 -18.14
CA PHE A 63 1.15 -4.30 -17.85
C PHE A 63 0.03 -3.35 -17.43
N PHE A 64 0.32 -2.45 -16.48
CA PHE A 64 -0.66 -1.49 -15.99
C PHE A 64 -0.78 -0.29 -16.93
N GLN A 65 -2.01 0.14 -17.21
CA GLN A 65 -2.24 1.30 -18.06
C GLN A 65 -1.70 2.57 -17.40
N THR A 66 -0.80 3.24 -18.10
CA THR A 66 -0.29 4.55 -17.72
C THR A 66 -0.93 5.60 -18.64
N GLY A 67 -1.59 6.60 -18.09
CA GLY A 67 -2.25 7.65 -18.88
C GLY A 67 -1.91 9.04 -18.36
N ILE A 68 -1.81 10.01 -19.27
CA ILE A 68 -1.67 11.45 -18.95
C ILE A 68 -2.99 11.98 -18.36
N LEU A 69 -4.13 11.37 -18.73
CA LEU A 69 -5.43 11.73 -18.18
C LEU A 69 -5.57 11.19 -16.77
N ASN A 70 -5.87 12.07 -15.81
CA ASN A 70 -6.11 11.73 -14.42
C ASN A 70 -7.19 10.64 -14.30
N GLY A 71 -6.90 9.54 -13.56
CA GLY A 71 -7.85 8.48 -13.29
C GLY A 71 -7.93 7.37 -14.34
N SER A 72 -6.83 7.06 -15.04
CA SER A 72 -6.75 5.91 -15.96
C SER A 72 -7.06 4.57 -15.27
N THR A 73 -6.69 4.42 -13.99
CA THR A 73 -6.99 3.24 -13.16
C THR A 73 -8.31 3.47 -12.43
N LYS A 74 -9.37 2.76 -12.83
CA LYS A 74 -10.72 2.89 -12.23
C LYS A 74 -10.97 1.91 -11.08
N SER A 75 -10.27 0.78 -11.06
CA SER A 75 -10.34 -0.26 -10.02
C SER A 75 -8.94 -0.77 -9.74
N ALA A 76 -8.73 -1.33 -8.55
CA ALA A 76 -7.48 -2.01 -8.25
C ALA A 76 -7.27 -3.18 -9.22
N SER A 77 -6.08 -3.24 -9.81
CA SER A 77 -5.67 -4.34 -10.69
C SER A 77 -4.42 -4.99 -10.13
N SER A 78 -4.28 -6.30 -10.34
CA SER A 78 -3.14 -7.04 -9.82
C SER A 78 -2.46 -7.88 -10.87
N LYS A 79 -1.18 -8.15 -10.65
CA LYS A 79 -0.40 -9.11 -11.39
C LYS A 79 0.55 -9.88 -10.48
N GLU A 80 0.57 -11.19 -10.63
CA GLU A 80 1.52 -12.06 -9.95
C GLU A 80 2.76 -12.27 -10.83
N PHE A 81 3.94 -12.25 -10.19
CA PHE A 81 5.21 -12.58 -10.81
C PHE A 81 6.10 -13.36 -9.84
N SER A 82 6.91 -14.25 -10.39
CA SER A 82 7.81 -15.08 -9.60
C SER A 82 9.15 -14.37 -9.38
N LEU A 83 9.70 -14.52 -8.18
CA LEU A 83 11.05 -14.10 -7.87
C LEU A 83 11.97 -15.34 -7.77
N ASN A 84 13.08 -15.30 -8.49
CA ASN A 84 14.09 -16.37 -8.44
C ASN A 84 14.95 -16.24 -7.17
N ASN A 85 14.32 -16.37 -5.98
CA ASN A 85 15.05 -16.42 -4.74
C ASN A 85 14.47 -17.48 -3.78
N ASN A 86 15.27 -17.86 -2.78
CA ASN A 86 14.90 -18.92 -1.82
C ASN A 86 13.89 -18.47 -0.77
N PHE A 87 13.66 -17.16 -0.62
CA PHE A 87 12.84 -16.58 0.47
C PHE A 87 11.43 -16.27 0.01
N ILE A 88 11.25 -15.79 -1.21
CA ILE A 88 9.96 -15.38 -1.79
C ILE A 88 9.75 -16.17 -3.08
N LYS A 89 8.63 -16.89 -3.16
CA LYS A 89 8.23 -17.65 -4.34
C LYS A 89 7.60 -16.76 -5.40
N SER A 90 6.63 -15.94 -4.98
CA SER A 90 5.95 -15.02 -5.87
C SER A 90 5.54 -13.74 -5.15
N VAL A 91 5.34 -12.69 -5.93
CA VAL A 91 4.82 -11.39 -5.50
C VAL A 91 3.54 -11.11 -6.27
N GLU A 92 2.48 -10.80 -5.56
CA GLU A 92 1.24 -10.27 -6.12
C GLU A 92 1.27 -8.74 -5.97
N LEU A 93 1.45 -8.03 -7.08
CA LEU A 93 1.54 -6.57 -7.11
C LEU A 93 0.19 -5.98 -7.49
N PHE A 94 -0.29 -5.05 -6.65
CA PHE A 94 -1.55 -4.34 -6.82
C PHE A 94 -1.30 -2.88 -7.18
N ASP A 95 -1.87 -2.41 -8.30
CA ASP A 95 -1.93 -1.00 -8.66
C ASP A 95 -3.31 -0.44 -8.30
N TYR A 96 -3.36 0.54 -7.41
CA TYR A 96 -4.60 1.15 -6.93
C TYR A 96 -4.94 2.43 -7.70
N PRO A 97 -6.24 2.73 -7.87
CA PRO A 97 -6.68 4.05 -8.31
C PRO A 97 -6.21 5.12 -7.33
N GLY A 98 -6.17 6.37 -7.77
CA GLY A 98 -5.87 7.48 -6.88
C GLY A 98 -6.94 7.64 -5.80
N PHE A 99 -6.55 7.66 -4.53
CA PHE A 99 -7.49 7.74 -3.40
C PHE A 99 -8.29 9.05 -3.35
N ASP A 100 -7.95 10.03 -4.16
CA ASP A 100 -8.65 11.30 -4.35
C ASP A 100 -9.85 11.20 -5.33
N ILE A 101 -9.99 10.09 -6.05
CA ILE A 101 -11.06 9.85 -7.04
C ILE A 101 -12.13 8.88 -6.53
N CYS A 102 -11.78 8.01 -5.56
CA CYS A 102 -12.67 6.94 -5.12
C CYS A 102 -14.00 7.46 -4.52
N ASN A 103 -15.12 6.89 -5.01
CA ASN A 103 -16.45 7.12 -4.48
C ASN A 103 -16.63 6.48 -3.09
N SER A 104 -17.63 6.91 -2.33
CA SER A 104 -17.85 6.46 -0.95
C SER A 104 -18.10 4.95 -0.79
N LYS A 105 -18.67 4.28 -1.79
CA LYS A 105 -18.92 2.82 -1.76
C LYS A 105 -17.64 2.03 -1.97
N ASP A 106 -16.75 2.50 -2.84
CA ASP A 106 -15.49 1.82 -3.16
C ASP A 106 -14.47 1.91 -2.01
N LYS A 107 -14.66 2.89 -1.10
CA LYS A 107 -13.74 3.10 0.04
C LYS A 107 -13.69 1.95 1.04
N THR A 108 -14.81 1.29 1.30
CA THR A 108 -14.87 0.18 2.27
C THR A 108 -14.11 -1.04 1.74
N GLU A 109 -14.35 -1.39 0.49
CA GLU A 109 -13.65 -2.49 -0.18
C GLU A 109 -12.15 -2.20 -0.32
N GLU A 110 -11.78 -0.96 -0.68
CA GLU A 110 -10.38 -0.52 -0.74
C GLU A 110 -9.70 -0.67 0.62
N ILE A 111 -10.34 -0.23 1.71
CA ILE A 111 -9.81 -0.33 3.07
C ILE A 111 -9.59 -1.80 3.47
N GLU A 112 -10.58 -2.65 3.23
CA GLU A 112 -10.46 -4.08 3.52
C GLU A 112 -9.35 -4.73 2.70
N HIS A 113 -9.24 -4.38 1.44
CA HIS A 113 -8.20 -4.90 0.58
C HIS A 113 -6.79 -4.41 1.00
N LEU A 114 -6.63 -3.14 1.35
CA LEU A 114 -5.36 -2.60 1.89
C LEU A 114 -4.91 -3.33 3.17
N ARG A 115 -5.86 -3.81 3.98
CA ARG A 115 -5.56 -4.63 5.17
C ARG A 115 -4.94 -5.98 4.83
N THR A 116 -5.19 -6.53 3.65
CA THR A 116 -4.63 -7.82 3.23
C THR A 116 -3.20 -7.73 2.69
N LEU A 117 -2.70 -6.52 2.43
CA LEU A 117 -1.35 -6.30 1.92
C LEU A 117 -0.28 -6.51 2.99
N ASP A 118 0.85 -7.03 2.58
CA ASP A 118 2.03 -7.24 3.42
C ASP A 118 2.97 -6.02 3.37
N LEU A 119 3.01 -5.31 2.24
CA LEU A 119 3.80 -4.09 2.04
C LEU A 119 3.01 -3.08 1.20
N ILE A 120 3.09 -1.80 1.58
CA ILE A 120 2.51 -0.70 0.83
C ILE A 120 3.62 0.24 0.36
N LEU A 121 3.68 0.46 -0.94
CA LEU A 121 4.51 1.47 -1.57
C LEU A 121 3.68 2.77 -1.67
N PHE A 122 3.81 3.63 -0.66
CA PHE A 122 3.10 4.91 -0.62
C PHE A 122 3.81 5.92 -1.52
N THR A 123 3.19 6.22 -2.66
CA THR A 123 3.79 7.06 -3.70
C THR A 123 3.28 8.49 -3.63
N THR A 124 4.20 9.45 -3.62
CA THR A 124 3.95 10.89 -3.76
C THR A 124 4.88 11.50 -4.81
N SER A 125 4.59 12.70 -5.29
CA SER A 125 5.45 13.43 -6.24
C SER A 125 6.12 14.67 -5.63
N GLY A 126 6.05 14.83 -4.32
CA GLY A 126 6.60 15.96 -3.59
C GLY A 126 6.32 15.86 -2.10
N ASP A 127 6.22 16.99 -1.41
CA ASP A 127 5.84 17.02 0.00
C ASP A 127 4.39 16.55 0.19
N LEU A 128 4.12 15.90 1.32
CA LEU A 128 2.78 15.37 1.63
C LEU A 128 1.80 16.52 1.89
N ASN A 129 0.72 16.56 1.11
CA ASN A 129 -0.42 17.40 1.42
C ASN A 129 -1.25 16.79 2.58
N ARG A 130 -2.27 17.53 3.05
CA ARG A 130 -3.09 17.10 4.19
C ARG A 130 -3.75 15.75 3.97
N LEU A 131 -4.33 15.51 2.79
CA LEU A 131 -5.04 14.26 2.49
C LEU A 131 -4.06 13.07 2.41
N GLU A 132 -2.91 13.25 1.78
CA GLU A 132 -1.85 12.25 1.71
C GLU A 132 -1.34 11.89 3.11
N LEU A 133 -1.14 12.89 3.97
CA LEU A 133 -0.70 12.69 5.35
C LEU A 133 -1.77 11.94 6.17
N GLU A 134 -3.03 12.31 6.06
CA GLU A 134 -4.15 11.62 6.74
C GLU A 134 -4.21 10.14 6.36
N LYS A 135 -4.08 9.83 5.06
CA LYS A 135 -4.06 8.45 4.55
C LYS A 135 -2.84 7.67 5.03
N LEU A 136 -1.67 8.28 4.98
CA LEU A 136 -0.43 7.65 5.45
C LEU A 136 -0.48 7.36 6.95
N LEU A 137 -0.92 8.30 7.77
CA LEU A 137 -1.07 8.12 9.21
C LEU A 137 -2.12 7.05 9.55
N TRP A 138 -3.19 6.95 8.76
CA TRP A 138 -4.16 5.87 8.90
C TRP A 138 -3.52 4.50 8.63
N LEU A 139 -2.74 4.34 7.55
CA LEU A 139 -2.02 3.09 7.25
C LEU A 139 -1.02 2.72 8.35
N ILE A 140 -0.32 3.69 8.91
CA ILE A 140 0.59 3.49 10.05
C ILE A 140 -0.18 2.96 11.26
N LYS A 141 -1.34 3.54 11.57
CA LYS A 141 -2.21 3.08 12.67
C LYS A 141 -2.73 1.66 12.45
N GLN A 142 -2.90 1.23 11.19
CA GLN A 142 -3.26 -0.16 10.86
C GLN A 142 -2.07 -1.13 10.98
N GLY A 143 -0.90 -0.67 11.40
CA GLY A 143 0.30 -1.51 11.54
C GLY A 143 0.88 -2.02 10.22
N LYS A 144 0.65 -1.32 9.12
CA LYS A 144 1.15 -1.73 7.80
C LYS A 144 2.64 -1.44 7.63
N ASN A 145 3.35 -2.35 6.97
CA ASN A 145 4.69 -2.08 6.48
C ASN A 145 4.59 -1.11 5.30
N ILE A 146 5.31 0.00 5.38
CA ILE A 146 5.21 1.08 4.39
C ILE A 146 6.61 1.47 3.94
N ILE A 147 6.76 1.71 2.63
CA ILE A 147 7.87 2.42 2.03
C ILE A 147 7.29 3.65 1.35
N ILE A 148 7.82 4.83 1.63
CA ILE A 148 7.42 6.06 0.94
C ILE A 148 8.30 6.21 -0.30
N ILE A 149 7.67 6.39 -1.47
CA ILE A 149 8.35 6.64 -2.74
C ILE A 149 8.04 8.07 -3.17
N ILE A 150 9.05 8.92 -3.22
CA ILE A 150 8.97 10.24 -3.83
C ILE A 150 9.35 10.08 -5.30
N ASN A 151 8.34 10.07 -6.16
CA ASN A 151 8.51 9.94 -7.61
C ASN A 151 8.66 11.33 -8.28
N LYS A 152 9.06 11.34 -9.56
CA LYS A 152 9.23 12.57 -10.36
C LYS A 152 10.26 13.54 -9.77
N ILE A 153 11.32 13.01 -9.20
CA ILE A 153 12.38 13.85 -8.63
C ILE A 153 13.17 14.65 -9.68
N ASP A 154 13.01 14.33 -10.97
CA ASP A 154 13.55 15.08 -12.10
C ASP A 154 13.03 16.52 -12.20
N ILE A 155 11.89 16.82 -11.58
CA ILE A 155 11.33 18.17 -11.50
C ILE A 155 11.90 19.01 -10.35
N TRP A 156 12.68 18.39 -9.44
CA TRP A 156 13.24 19.00 -8.24
C TRP A 156 14.77 19.03 -8.30
N ARG A 157 15.38 20.08 -7.74
CA ARG A 157 16.82 20.10 -7.48
C ARG A 157 17.15 19.15 -6.32
N GLU A 158 18.39 18.72 -6.22
CA GLU A 158 18.83 17.82 -5.15
C GLU A 158 18.59 18.40 -3.75
N GLU A 159 18.84 19.67 -3.56
CA GLU A 159 18.58 20.38 -2.29
C GLU A 159 17.09 20.39 -1.94
N GLU A 160 16.21 20.65 -2.92
CA GLU A 160 14.76 20.64 -2.74
C GLU A 160 14.26 19.23 -2.40
N THR A 161 14.82 18.22 -3.05
CA THR A 161 14.50 16.81 -2.75
C THR A 161 14.86 16.44 -1.32
N ASN A 162 15.98 16.92 -0.80
CA ASN A 162 16.39 16.71 0.58
C ASN A 162 15.45 17.43 1.57
N ILE A 163 15.04 18.66 1.26
CA ILE A 163 14.06 19.41 2.05
C ILE A 163 12.72 18.64 2.11
N ILE A 164 12.24 18.14 0.97
CA ILE A 164 11.02 17.34 0.89
C ILE A 164 11.11 16.08 1.80
N LYS A 165 12.22 15.35 1.73
CA LYS A 165 12.46 14.19 2.59
C LYS A 165 12.41 14.54 4.07
N GLU A 166 13.05 15.64 4.46
CA GLU A 166 13.06 16.10 5.84
C GLU A 166 11.68 16.54 6.31
N ASN A 167 10.93 17.25 5.47
CA ASN A 167 9.57 17.67 5.77
C ASN A 167 8.64 16.46 5.97
N ILE A 168 8.74 15.45 5.12
CA ILE A 168 8.00 14.21 5.29
C ILE A 168 8.38 13.56 6.62
N ARG A 169 9.67 13.43 6.95
CA ARG A 169 10.12 12.85 8.23
C ARG A 169 9.58 13.58 9.44
N LYS A 170 9.54 14.93 9.42
CA LYS A 170 8.99 15.75 10.50
C LYS A 170 7.50 15.55 10.72
N LYS A 171 6.75 15.18 9.67
CA LYS A 171 5.30 14.91 9.72
C LYS A 171 4.98 13.51 10.25
N LEU A 172 5.95 12.59 10.23
CA LEU A 172 5.76 11.21 10.70
C LEU A 172 5.93 11.10 12.21
N PRO A 173 5.25 10.14 12.87
CA PRO A 173 5.45 9.88 14.28
C PRO A 173 6.92 9.50 14.58
N ILE A 174 7.49 10.04 15.65
CA ILE A 174 8.92 9.92 15.99
C ILE A 174 9.39 8.47 16.10
N HIS A 175 8.51 7.56 16.52
CA HIS A 175 8.82 6.13 16.66
C HIS A 175 8.76 5.34 15.35
N CYS A 176 8.27 5.95 14.26
CA CYS A 176 8.11 5.28 12.97
C CYS A 176 9.35 5.50 12.08
N LYS A 177 10.16 4.45 11.91
CA LYS A 177 11.30 4.47 10.99
C LYS A 177 10.86 3.98 9.59
N ILE A 178 10.07 4.78 8.88
CA ILE A 178 9.60 4.44 7.53
C ILE A 178 10.67 4.78 6.50
N PRO A 179 11.10 3.84 5.65
CA PRO A 179 12.03 4.12 4.55
C PRO A 179 11.43 5.13 3.57
N ILE A 180 12.24 6.10 3.12
CA ILE A 180 11.87 7.06 2.09
C ILE A 180 12.84 6.90 0.92
N ILE A 181 12.32 6.49 -0.23
CA ILE A 181 13.06 6.27 -1.47
C ILE A 181 12.69 7.38 -2.46
N THR A 182 13.66 7.88 -3.18
CA THR A 182 13.45 8.83 -4.28
C THR A 182 13.63 8.12 -5.61
N TYR A 183 12.75 8.39 -6.54
CA TYR A 183 12.79 7.79 -7.87
C TYR A 183 12.34 8.78 -8.96
N SER A 184 12.89 8.61 -10.14
CA SER A 184 12.43 9.30 -11.35
C SER A 184 12.40 8.32 -12.50
N ILE A 185 11.26 8.29 -13.19
CA ILE A 185 11.14 7.61 -14.47
C ILE A 185 11.63 8.61 -15.51
N LYS A 186 12.89 8.51 -15.88
CA LYS A 186 13.35 9.25 -17.07
C LYS A 186 12.59 8.71 -18.28
N ALA A 187 11.83 9.60 -18.92
CA ALA A 187 11.22 9.35 -20.22
C ALA A 187 12.29 9.14 -21.29
#